data_71fe4085063e0d9bc13f588062051572
#
_entry.id   71fe4085063e0d9bc13f588062051572
#
_cell.length_a   1.000
_cell.length_b   1.000
_cell.length_c   1.000
_cell.angle_alpha   90.00
_cell.angle_beta   90.00
_cell.angle_gamma   90.00
#
_symmetry.space_group_name_H-M   'P 1'
#
loop_
_entity.id
_entity.type
_entity.pdbx_description
1 polymer ?
#
loop_
_entity_poly.entity_id
_entity_poly.type
_entity_poly.pdbx_seq_one_letter_code
_entity_poly.pdbx_strand_id
1 'polypeptide(L)'
;MNARTQAHRITTDLLLEVFDIPVSFHRCLVPVTGGITSALMLSQAIWTTHALDPTAEGWFMRSQEEWTEETGLSRWEQETARRALRRAGLLEERRFGMPARLWFRVCPEAVWRALRLSVGNRLQ
;
A
#
# COMPACT_ATOMS: atom_id res chain seq x y z
N MET A 1 40.32 -20.76 0.14
CA MET A 1 39.79 -19.48 0.64
C MET A 1 39.83 -19.48 2.16
N ASN A 2 40.38 -18.45 2.75
CA ASN A 2 40.51 -18.44 4.21
C ASN A 2 39.23 -17.90 4.88
N ALA A 3 39.09 -18.18 6.17
CA ALA A 3 37.91 -17.79 6.94
C ALA A 3 37.69 -16.26 6.96
N ARG A 4 38.76 -15.48 6.92
CA ARG A 4 38.69 -14.01 6.92
C ARG A 4 37.99 -13.50 5.65
N THR A 5 38.29 -14.08 4.47
CA THR A 5 37.67 -13.71 3.22
C THR A 5 36.16 -14.04 3.25
N GLN A 6 35.79 -15.20 3.83
CA GLN A 6 34.39 -15.60 3.96
C GLN A 6 33.64 -14.68 4.92
N ALA A 7 34.28 -14.24 6.02
CA ALA A 7 33.65 -13.37 7.01
C ALA A 7 33.27 -12.01 6.45
N HIS A 8 33.96 -11.54 5.37
CA HIS A 8 33.68 -10.26 4.73
C HIS A 8 32.80 -10.40 3.50
N ARG A 9 32.36 -11.59 3.19
CA ARG A 9 31.56 -11.86 2.01
C ARG A 9 30.10 -11.47 2.25
N ILE A 10 29.57 -10.65 1.35
CA ILE A 10 28.14 -10.29 1.40
C ILE A 10 27.37 -11.38 0.65
N THR A 11 26.38 -11.95 1.32
CA THR A 11 25.50 -12.98 0.77
C THR A 11 24.06 -12.50 0.82
N THR A 12 23.18 -13.15 0.05
CA THR A 12 21.75 -12.84 0.11
C THR A 12 21.16 -13.13 1.49
N ASP A 13 21.67 -14.16 2.17
CA ASP A 13 21.22 -14.47 3.53
C ASP A 13 21.53 -13.32 4.49
N LEU A 14 22.73 -12.76 4.38
CA LEU A 14 23.10 -11.61 5.20
C LEU A 14 22.22 -10.40 4.89
N LEU A 15 21.93 -10.16 3.62
CA LEU A 15 21.05 -9.05 3.23
C LEU A 15 19.67 -9.21 3.88
N LEU A 16 19.10 -10.42 3.87
CA LEU A 16 17.79 -10.66 4.46
C LEU A 16 17.79 -10.45 5.98
N GLU A 17 18.93 -10.71 6.64
CA GLU A 17 19.05 -10.48 8.09
C GLU A 17 19.06 -9.00 8.46
N VAL A 18 19.60 -8.14 7.60
CA VAL A 18 19.73 -6.71 7.90
C VAL A 18 18.60 -5.88 7.31
N PHE A 19 17.78 -6.45 6.45
CA PHE A 19 16.63 -5.74 5.89
C PHE A 19 15.57 -5.51 6.96
N ASP A 20 14.80 -4.47 6.80
CA ASP A 20 13.62 -4.21 7.62
C ASP A 20 12.48 -5.16 7.25
N ILE A 21 11.35 -4.99 7.91
CA ILE A 21 10.17 -5.82 7.66
C ILE A 21 9.65 -5.53 6.25
N PRO A 22 9.47 -6.58 5.42
CA PRO A 22 8.93 -6.37 4.07
C PRO A 22 7.48 -5.95 4.11
N VAL A 23 7.06 -5.16 3.11
CA VAL A 23 5.66 -4.87 2.87
C VAL A 23 5.19 -5.76 1.73
N SER A 24 4.00 -6.34 1.88
CA SER A 24 3.40 -7.15 0.83
C SER A 24 2.25 -6.40 0.17
N PHE A 25 1.94 -6.76 -1.07
CA PHE A 25 0.77 -6.24 -1.76
C PHE A 25 0.09 -7.36 -2.54
N HIS A 26 -1.19 -7.17 -2.82
CA HIS A 26 -1.99 -8.15 -3.56
C HIS A 26 -1.85 -7.90 -5.05
N ARG A 27 -1.27 -8.87 -5.77
CA ARG A 27 -1.05 -8.77 -7.23
C ARG A 27 -2.34 -8.54 -8.00
N CYS A 28 -3.45 -9.08 -7.51
CA CYS A 28 -4.75 -8.91 -8.17
C CYS A 28 -5.20 -7.46 -8.24
N LEU A 29 -4.65 -6.59 -7.41
CA LEU A 29 -4.97 -5.17 -7.42
C LEU A 29 -4.22 -4.38 -8.49
N VAL A 30 -3.19 -4.95 -9.11
CA VAL A 30 -2.42 -4.23 -10.14
C VAL A 30 -3.30 -3.86 -11.34
N PRO A 31 -4.02 -4.79 -11.98
CA PRO A 31 -4.91 -4.41 -13.08
C PRO A 31 -6.10 -3.55 -12.63
N VAL A 32 -6.52 -3.70 -11.37
CA VAL A 32 -7.64 -2.92 -10.81
C VAL A 32 -7.26 -1.45 -10.62
N THR A 33 -6.04 -1.20 -10.18
CA THR A 33 -5.58 0.15 -9.84
C THR A 33 -4.76 0.81 -10.95
N GLY A 34 -4.32 0.04 -11.93
CA GLY A 34 -3.52 0.53 -13.05
C GLY A 34 -2.02 0.57 -12.82
N GLY A 35 -1.53 0.08 -11.69
CA GLY A 35 -0.09 0.06 -11.44
C GLY A 35 0.30 -0.52 -10.09
N ILE A 36 1.60 -0.80 -9.96
CA ILE A 36 2.17 -1.43 -8.76
C ILE A 36 2.11 -0.49 -7.56
N THR A 37 2.45 0.78 -7.73
CA THR A 37 2.46 1.74 -6.61
C THR A 37 1.07 1.94 -6.04
N SER A 38 0.06 2.04 -6.91
CA SER A 38 -1.34 2.16 -6.48
C SER A 38 -1.82 0.88 -5.81
N ALA A 39 -1.45 -0.29 -6.35
CA ALA A 39 -1.79 -1.58 -5.76
C ALA A 39 -1.17 -1.74 -4.37
N LEU A 40 0.08 -1.32 -4.21
CA LEU A 40 0.77 -1.36 -2.93
C LEU A 40 0.08 -0.45 -1.90
N MET A 41 -0.22 0.77 -2.31
CA MET A 41 -0.89 1.73 -1.41
C MET A 41 -2.28 1.23 -1.00
N LEU A 42 -3.07 0.73 -1.95
CA LEU A 42 -4.40 0.19 -1.64
C LEU A 42 -4.31 -1.05 -0.75
N SER A 43 -3.35 -1.93 -1.00
CA SER A 43 -3.13 -3.12 -0.16
C SER A 43 -2.84 -2.71 1.29
N GLN A 44 -1.97 -1.73 1.48
CA GLN A 44 -1.63 -1.23 2.81
C GLN A 44 -2.83 -0.55 3.47
N ALA A 45 -3.62 0.19 2.70
CA ALA A 45 -4.83 0.83 3.20
C ALA A 45 -5.85 -0.21 3.67
N ILE A 46 -6.03 -1.30 2.92
CA ILE A 46 -6.93 -2.40 3.29
C ILE A 46 -6.44 -3.08 4.57
N TRP A 47 -5.16 -3.35 4.66
CA TRP A 47 -4.55 -3.95 5.85
C TRP A 47 -4.76 -3.08 7.08
N THR A 48 -4.52 -1.76 6.94
CA THR A 48 -4.73 -0.80 8.02
C THR A 48 -6.19 -0.78 8.46
N THR A 49 -7.10 -0.75 7.49
CA THR A 49 -8.54 -0.74 7.75
C THR A 49 -8.99 -1.98 8.54
N HIS A 50 -8.44 -3.14 8.19
CA HIS A 50 -8.77 -4.41 8.85
C HIS A 50 -8.45 -4.37 10.35
N ALA A 51 -7.45 -3.61 10.75
CA ALA A 51 -7.02 -3.50 12.15
C ALA A 51 -7.74 -2.39 12.92
N LEU A 52 -8.60 -1.60 12.27
CA LEU A 52 -9.28 -0.48 12.92
C LEU A 52 -10.41 -0.95 13.83
N ASP A 53 -10.67 -0.14 14.86
CA ASP A 53 -11.86 -0.29 15.68
C ASP A 53 -13.11 0.00 14.81
N PRO A 54 -14.21 -0.76 14.97
CA PRO A 54 -15.43 -0.51 14.19
C PRO A 54 -15.97 0.91 14.31
N THR A 55 -15.72 1.59 15.42
CA THR A 55 -16.18 2.98 15.62
C THR A 55 -15.49 3.98 14.70
N ALA A 56 -14.37 3.60 14.10
CA ALA A 56 -13.66 4.45 13.14
C ALA A 56 -14.38 4.55 11.80
N GLU A 57 -15.32 3.66 11.53
CA GLU A 57 -16.10 3.62 10.29
C GLU A 57 -15.21 3.59 9.03
N GLY A 58 -14.08 2.93 9.16
CA GLY A 58 -13.13 2.76 8.06
C GLY A 58 -12.15 3.91 7.86
N TRP A 59 -12.30 5.01 8.61
CA TRP A 59 -11.40 6.16 8.47
C TRP A 59 -10.13 5.98 9.29
N PHE A 60 -8.99 6.27 8.68
CA PHE A 60 -7.70 6.27 9.36
C PHE A 60 -6.86 7.45 8.87
N MET A 61 -6.00 7.94 9.74
CA MET A 61 -5.08 9.02 9.42
C MET A 61 -3.71 8.46 9.10
N ARG A 62 -3.07 9.02 8.05
CA ARG A 62 -1.67 8.70 7.74
C ARG A 62 -0.97 9.95 7.22
N SER A 63 0.21 10.22 7.74
CA SER A 63 1.09 11.26 7.22
C SER A 63 1.89 10.71 6.03
N GLN A 64 2.52 11.61 5.27
CA GLN A 64 3.41 11.21 4.19
C GLN A 64 4.58 10.37 4.72
N GLU A 65 5.12 10.74 5.87
CA GLU A 65 6.20 10.02 6.52
C GLU A 65 5.78 8.62 6.90
N GLU A 66 4.59 8.48 7.43
CA GLU A 66 4.06 7.16 7.80
C GLU A 66 3.83 6.27 6.58
N TRP A 67 3.30 6.83 5.49
CA TRP A 67 3.18 6.07 4.24
C TRP A 67 4.53 5.60 3.73
N THR A 68 5.54 6.48 3.75
CA THR A 68 6.90 6.12 3.32
C THR A 68 7.46 5.01 4.20
N GLU A 69 7.28 5.13 5.52
CA GLU A 69 7.78 4.15 6.48
C GLU A 69 7.15 2.78 6.28
N GLU A 70 5.85 2.75 6.01
CA GLU A 70 5.10 1.51 5.85
C GLU A 70 5.26 0.88 4.45
N THR A 71 5.41 1.68 3.41
CA THR A 71 5.37 1.19 2.02
C THR A 71 6.65 1.41 1.23
N GLY A 72 7.51 2.33 1.67
CA GLY A 72 8.68 2.74 0.90
C GLY A 72 8.35 3.69 -0.25
N LEU A 73 7.09 4.07 -0.44
CA LEU A 73 6.70 4.98 -1.51
C LEU A 73 7.20 6.40 -1.22
N SER A 74 7.79 7.04 -2.25
CA SER A 74 8.17 8.44 -2.16
C SER A 74 6.93 9.33 -2.13
N ARG A 75 7.11 10.59 -1.76
CA ARG A 75 6.03 11.57 -1.77
C ARG A 75 5.33 11.65 -3.12
N TRP A 76 6.12 11.70 -4.20
CA TRP A 76 5.58 11.78 -5.55
C TRP A 76 4.79 10.53 -5.92
N GLU A 77 5.31 9.36 -5.59
CA GLU A 77 4.62 8.09 -5.84
C GLU A 77 3.31 8.01 -5.06
N GLN A 78 3.30 8.49 -3.82
CA GLN A 78 2.09 8.57 -3.01
C GLN A 78 1.04 9.47 -3.66
N GLU A 79 1.44 10.66 -4.09
CA GLU A 79 0.51 11.60 -4.74
C GLU A 79 -0.10 11.01 -6.00
N THR A 80 0.72 10.36 -6.82
CA THR A 80 0.26 9.72 -8.04
C THR A 80 -0.71 8.57 -7.74
N ALA A 81 -0.36 7.73 -6.78
CA ALA A 81 -1.20 6.60 -6.37
C ALA A 81 -2.53 7.09 -5.79
N ARG A 82 -2.48 8.08 -4.90
CA ARG A 82 -3.68 8.65 -4.28
C ARG A 82 -4.64 9.20 -5.34
N ARG A 83 -4.11 9.91 -6.32
CA ARG A 83 -4.91 10.47 -7.41
C ARG A 83 -5.59 9.37 -8.20
N ALA A 84 -4.84 8.33 -8.55
CA ALA A 84 -5.37 7.20 -9.30
C ALA A 84 -6.47 6.47 -8.52
N LEU A 85 -6.25 6.21 -7.24
CA LEU A 85 -7.21 5.51 -6.39
C LEU A 85 -8.49 6.32 -6.18
N ARG A 86 -8.37 7.63 -6.01
CA ARG A 86 -9.55 8.51 -5.88
C ARG A 86 -10.35 8.55 -7.17
N ARG A 87 -9.69 8.68 -8.31
CA ARG A 87 -10.37 8.71 -9.61
C ARG A 87 -11.14 7.43 -9.87
N ALA A 88 -10.58 6.32 -9.45
CA ALA A 88 -11.24 5.01 -9.61
C ALA A 88 -12.33 4.76 -8.56
N GLY A 89 -12.46 5.64 -7.57
CA GLY A 89 -13.44 5.50 -6.50
C GLY A 89 -13.10 4.42 -5.48
N LEU A 90 -11.85 4.00 -5.41
CA LEU A 90 -11.41 2.90 -4.54
C LEU A 90 -10.99 3.38 -3.16
N LEU A 91 -10.57 4.65 -3.05
CA LEU A 91 -10.09 5.27 -1.82
C LEU A 91 -10.64 6.68 -1.72
N GLU A 92 -11.18 7.02 -0.56
CA GLU A 92 -11.60 8.38 -0.25
C GLU A 92 -10.53 9.08 0.57
N GLU A 93 -10.42 10.39 0.40
CA GLU A 93 -9.55 11.24 1.21
C GLU A 93 -10.35 12.41 1.78
N ARG A 94 -9.97 12.82 2.97
CA ARG A 94 -10.56 14.00 3.62
C ARG A 94 -9.51 14.68 4.48
N ARG A 95 -9.48 16.00 4.43
CA ARG A 95 -8.70 16.80 5.38
C ARG A 95 -9.60 17.14 6.56
N PHE A 96 -9.11 16.88 7.75
CA PHE A 96 -9.90 17.07 8.95
C PHE A 96 -9.00 17.39 10.13
N GLY A 97 -9.51 18.22 11.03
CA GLY A 97 -8.82 18.57 12.27
C GLY A 97 -8.09 19.90 12.25
N MET A 98 -7.52 20.27 13.40
CA MET A 98 -6.73 21.47 13.60
C MET A 98 -5.46 21.13 14.36
N PRO A 99 -4.28 21.09 13.69
CA PRO A 99 -4.05 21.31 12.26
C PRO A 99 -4.68 20.23 11.40
N ALA A 100 -5.00 20.59 10.15
CA ALA A 100 -5.65 19.65 9.23
C ALA A 100 -4.71 18.51 8.89
N ARG A 101 -5.25 17.28 8.95
CA ARG A 101 -4.52 16.06 8.62
C ARG A 101 -5.30 15.28 7.57
N LEU A 102 -4.58 14.45 6.81
CA LEU A 102 -5.19 13.61 5.78
C LEU A 102 -5.72 12.34 6.39
N TRP A 103 -7.00 12.09 6.12
CA TRP A 103 -7.70 10.87 6.50
C TRP A 103 -8.10 10.11 5.25
N PHE A 104 -8.10 8.80 5.35
CA PHE A 104 -8.36 7.90 4.23
C PHE A 104 -9.41 6.87 4.60
N ARG A 105 -10.20 6.48 3.60
CA ARG A 105 -11.16 5.38 3.76
C ARG A 105 -11.20 4.56 2.49
N VAL A 106 -10.98 3.25 2.61
CA VAL A 106 -11.15 2.31 1.50
C VAL A 106 -12.64 2.18 1.20
N CYS A 107 -12.98 2.02 -0.08
CA CYS A 107 -14.34 1.75 -0.52
C CYS A 107 -14.46 0.27 -0.90
N PRO A 108 -14.80 -0.63 0.04
CA PRO A 108 -14.73 -2.08 -0.21
C PRO A 108 -15.61 -2.54 -1.36
N GLU A 109 -16.80 -1.97 -1.50
CA GLU A 109 -17.72 -2.37 -2.57
C GLU A 109 -17.19 -2.00 -3.94
N ALA A 110 -16.53 -0.84 -4.05
CA ALA A 110 -15.90 -0.41 -5.30
C ALA A 110 -14.73 -1.32 -5.67
N VAL A 111 -13.92 -1.70 -4.68
CA VAL A 111 -12.82 -2.64 -4.88
C VAL A 111 -13.35 -3.98 -5.34
N TRP A 112 -14.39 -4.48 -4.70
CA TRP A 112 -15.03 -5.75 -5.05
C TRP A 112 -15.53 -5.76 -6.49
N ARG A 113 -16.25 -4.70 -6.90
CA ARG A 113 -16.76 -4.57 -8.26
C ARG A 113 -15.63 -4.55 -9.28
N ALA A 114 -14.57 -3.79 -9.01
CA ALA A 114 -13.42 -3.69 -9.90
C ALA A 114 -12.70 -5.03 -10.05
N LEU A 115 -12.59 -5.79 -8.96
CA LEU A 115 -12.01 -7.14 -8.99
C LEU A 115 -12.85 -8.08 -9.85
N ARG A 116 -14.16 -8.04 -9.70
CA ARG A 116 -15.06 -8.90 -10.48
C ARG A 116 -14.96 -8.60 -11.98
N LEU A 117 -14.91 -7.33 -12.35
CA LEU A 117 -14.76 -6.93 -13.75
C LEU A 117 -13.40 -7.37 -14.30
N SER A 118 -12.36 -7.26 -13.52
CA SER A 118 -11.01 -7.69 -13.90
C SER A 118 -10.97 -9.20 -14.17
N VAL A 119 -11.58 -10.01 -13.30
CA VAL A 119 -11.67 -11.47 -13.48
C VAL A 119 -12.49 -11.81 -14.71
N GLY A 120 -13.64 -11.14 -14.90
CA GLY A 120 -14.48 -11.34 -16.08
C GLY A 120 -13.73 -11.08 -17.37
N ASN A 121 -12.97 -10.00 -17.42
CA ASN A 121 -12.16 -9.66 -18.59
C ASN A 121 -11.09 -10.72 -18.88
N ARG A 122 -10.54 -11.34 -17.86
CA ARG A 122 -9.54 -12.39 -18.04
C ARG A 122 -10.13 -13.70 -18.54
N LEU A 123 -11.38 -13.96 -18.24
CA LEU A 123 -12.06 -15.18 -18.65
C LEU A 123 -12.57 -15.10 -20.08
N GLN A 124 -12.63 -13.91 -20.65
CA GLN A 124 -12.98 -13.69 -22.04
C GLN A 124 -11.72 -13.67 -22.91
#